data_f5a603078fb439c5fb78b98fdf70d231
#
_entry.id   f5a603078fb439c5fb78b98fdf70d231
#
_cell.length_a   1.000
_cell.length_b   1.000
_cell.length_c   1.000
_cell.angle_alpha   90.00
_cell.angle_beta   90.00
_cell.angle_gamma   90.00
#
_symmetry.space_group_name_H-M   'P 1'
#
loop_
_entity.id
_entity.type
_entity.pdbx_description
1 polymer ?
#
loop_
_entity_poly.entity_id
_entity_poly.type
_entity_poly.pdbx_seq_one_letter_code
_entity_poly.pdbx_strand_id
1 'polypeptide(L)'
;MNSRELFKLYQREREYQRCCFGEYSDIKSLNFASFILFIEEYIQKVKKGYSGKWIAKPPQWLIHSDEMKEGSAPVEAYEQLVKVFALAGAALETFADINPNDWRENPEEESNKWKK
;
A
#
# COMPACT_ATOMS: atom_id res chain seq x y z
N MET A 1 6.12 13.09 -2.47
CA MET A 1 4.90 12.78 -3.25
C MET A 1 3.68 13.27 -2.49
N ASN A 2 2.82 14.03 -3.15
CA ASN A 2 1.59 14.51 -2.52
C ASN A 2 0.42 13.54 -2.75
N SER A 3 -0.72 13.81 -2.12
CA SER A 3 -1.90 12.93 -2.21
C SER A 3 -2.43 12.77 -3.63
N ARG A 4 -2.34 13.82 -4.45
CA ARG A 4 -2.80 13.77 -5.84
C ARG A 4 -1.92 12.83 -6.67
N GLU A 5 -0.62 12.91 -6.49
CA GLU A 5 0.34 12.03 -7.16
C GLU A 5 0.15 10.58 -6.71
N LEU A 6 -0.04 10.37 -5.42
CA LEU A 6 -0.30 9.05 -4.87
C LEU A 6 -1.57 8.44 -5.46
N PHE A 7 -2.65 9.21 -5.52
CA PHE A 7 -3.91 8.72 -6.10
C PHE A 7 -3.76 8.36 -7.57
N LYS A 8 -2.96 9.14 -8.30
CA LYS A 8 -2.68 8.88 -9.71
C LYS A 8 -1.92 7.55 -9.90
N LEU A 9 -0.94 7.28 -9.04
CA LEU A 9 -0.24 6.00 -9.03
C LEU A 9 -1.20 4.84 -8.74
N TYR A 10 -2.06 5.01 -7.76
CA TYR A 10 -3.09 4.04 -7.42
C TYR A 10 -3.97 3.71 -8.62
N GLN A 11 -4.49 4.73 -9.30
CA GLN A 11 -5.37 4.55 -10.46
C GLN A 11 -4.65 3.78 -11.58
N ARG A 12 -3.41 4.12 -11.86
CA ARG A 12 -2.62 3.46 -12.90
C ARG A 12 -2.35 2.00 -12.57
N GLU A 13 -2.01 1.71 -11.34
CA GLU A 13 -1.78 0.33 -10.92
C GLU A 13 -3.07 -0.49 -10.94
N ARG A 14 -4.19 0.09 -10.52
CA ARG A 14 -5.50 -0.56 -10.62
C ARG A 14 -5.86 -0.89 -12.06
N GLU A 15 -5.60 0.05 -12.98
CA GLU A 15 -5.84 -0.17 -14.40
C GLU A 15 -4.97 -1.30 -14.95
N TYR A 16 -3.70 -1.32 -14.56
CA TYR A 16 -2.79 -2.40 -14.92
C TYR A 16 -3.32 -3.75 -14.45
N GLN A 17 -3.78 -3.83 -13.21
CA GLN A 17 -4.33 -5.07 -12.66
C GLN A 17 -5.58 -5.54 -13.42
N ARG A 18 -6.45 -4.61 -13.80
CA ARG A 18 -7.63 -4.93 -14.62
C ARG A 18 -7.23 -5.47 -15.99
N CYS A 19 -6.23 -4.87 -16.62
CA CYS A 19 -5.75 -5.32 -17.92
C CYS A 19 -5.13 -6.72 -17.85
N CYS A 20 -4.44 -7.05 -16.76
CA CYS A 20 -3.78 -8.34 -16.60
C CYS A 20 -4.72 -9.45 -16.13
N PHE A 21 -5.65 -9.15 -15.23
CA PHE A 21 -6.42 -10.15 -14.50
C PHE A 21 -7.93 -10.00 -14.64
N GLY A 22 -8.43 -8.94 -15.29
CA GLY A 22 -9.85 -8.63 -15.38
C GLY A 22 -10.37 -8.02 -14.08
N GLU A 23 -11.69 -7.89 -13.97
CA GLU A 23 -12.33 -7.40 -12.76
C GLU A 23 -12.31 -8.50 -11.69
N TYR A 24 -11.83 -8.17 -10.51
CA TYR A 24 -11.75 -9.14 -9.41
C TYR A 24 -13.11 -9.68 -9.00
N SER A 25 -14.17 -8.86 -9.13
CA SER A 25 -15.54 -9.28 -8.84
C SER A 25 -16.03 -10.41 -9.73
N ASP A 26 -15.46 -10.56 -10.93
CA ASP A 26 -15.83 -11.59 -11.90
C ASP A 26 -15.11 -12.92 -11.66
N ILE A 27 -14.12 -12.94 -10.77
CA ILE A 27 -13.34 -14.14 -10.49
C ILE A 27 -13.95 -14.85 -9.28
N LYS A 28 -14.74 -15.87 -9.54
CA LYS A 28 -15.50 -16.60 -8.51
C LYS A 28 -14.64 -17.26 -7.44
N SER A 29 -13.41 -17.63 -7.75
CA SER A 29 -12.51 -18.27 -6.81
C SER A 29 -11.81 -17.29 -5.86
N LEU A 30 -11.87 -15.99 -6.15
CA LEU A 30 -11.26 -14.99 -5.28
C LEU A 30 -12.20 -14.62 -4.13
N ASN A 31 -11.64 -14.60 -2.93
CA ASN A 31 -12.33 -14.13 -1.75
C ASN A 31 -11.42 -13.16 -0.99
N PHE A 32 -11.93 -12.61 0.10
CA PHE A 32 -11.16 -11.64 0.89
C PHE A 32 -9.82 -12.22 1.36
N ALA A 33 -9.80 -13.49 1.77
CA ALA A 33 -8.56 -14.15 2.20
C ALA A 33 -7.52 -14.19 1.08
N SER A 34 -7.95 -14.37 -0.18
CA SER A 34 -7.05 -14.36 -1.33
C SER A 34 -6.31 -13.03 -1.45
N PHE A 35 -7.01 -11.92 -1.27
CA PHE A 35 -6.41 -10.58 -1.31
C PHE A 35 -5.40 -10.40 -0.19
N ILE A 36 -5.71 -10.87 1.02
CA ILE A 36 -4.80 -10.79 2.16
C ILE A 36 -3.51 -11.56 1.87
N LEU A 37 -3.61 -12.75 1.29
CA LEU A 37 -2.43 -13.54 0.93
C LEU A 37 -1.58 -12.84 -0.13
N PHE A 38 -2.19 -12.23 -1.14
CA PHE A 38 -1.47 -11.45 -2.15
C PHE A 38 -0.78 -10.24 -1.53
N ILE A 39 -1.46 -9.54 -0.64
CA ILE A 39 -0.89 -8.38 0.05
C ILE A 39 0.32 -8.82 0.89
N GLU A 40 0.21 -9.92 1.63
CA GLU A 40 1.32 -10.46 2.42
C GLU A 40 2.51 -10.81 1.55
N GLU A 41 2.28 -11.40 0.37
CA GLU A 41 3.35 -11.75 -0.56
C GLU A 41 4.10 -10.49 -1.02
N TYR A 42 3.38 -9.43 -1.38
CA TYR A 42 4.01 -8.18 -1.78
C TYR A 42 4.70 -7.48 -0.62
N ILE A 43 4.17 -7.57 0.59
CA ILE A 43 4.84 -7.06 1.78
C ILE A 43 6.18 -7.77 2.00
N GLN A 44 6.23 -9.09 1.78
CA GLN A 44 7.51 -9.82 1.86
C GLN A 44 8.51 -9.32 0.81
N LYS A 45 8.04 -8.97 -0.39
CA LYS A 45 8.89 -8.40 -1.43
C LYS A 45 9.41 -7.01 -1.03
N VAL A 46 8.58 -6.19 -0.37
CA VAL A 46 9.03 -4.91 0.18
C VAL A 46 10.17 -5.13 1.17
N LYS A 47 10.01 -6.09 2.08
CA LYS A 47 11.02 -6.42 3.09
C LYS A 47 12.34 -6.86 2.44
N LYS A 48 12.26 -7.73 1.44
CA LYS A 48 13.45 -8.20 0.71
C LYS A 48 14.12 -7.07 -0.05
N GLY A 49 13.35 -6.20 -0.67
CA GLY A 49 13.86 -5.05 -1.40
C GLY A 49 14.61 -4.07 -0.51
N TYR A 50 14.30 -4.04 0.78
CA TYR A 50 15.00 -3.21 1.76
C TYR A 50 16.08 -4.01 2.51
N SER A 51 16.73 -4.95 1.81
CA SER A 51 17.82 -5.79 2.34
C SER A 51 17.44 -6.67 3.52
N GLY A 52 16.15 -6.85 3.78
CA GLY A 52 15.68 -7.66 4.89
C GLY A 52 16.01 -7.11 6.27
N LYS A 53 16.61 -5.96 6.34
CA LYS A 53 17.00 -5.32 7.60
C LYS A 53 16.10 -4.12 7.86
N TRP A 54 15.15 -4.29 8.74
CA TRP A 54 14.26 -3.22 9.16
C TRP A 54 14.88 -2.44 10.29
N ILE A 55 15.82 -1.60 9.93
CA ILE A 55 16.49 -0.69 10.85
C ILE A 55 15.95 0.72 10.64
N ALA A 56 16.04 1.54 11.66
CA ALA A 56 15.53 2.91 11.63
C ALA A 56 16.24 3.78 10.59
N LYS A 57 17.48 3.42 10.24
CA LYS A 57 18.29 4.16 9.26
C LYS A 57 18.76 3.21 8.17
N PRO A 58 18.80 3.66 6.90
CA PRO A 58 19.38 2.85 5.83
C PRO A 58 20.88 2.67 6.04
N PRO A 59 21.50 1.64 5.44
CA PRO A 59 22.95 1.50 5.46
C PRO A 59 23.66 2.74 4.93
N GLN A 60 24.84 3.01 5.47
CA GLN A 60 25.61 4.22 5.13
C GLN A 60 25.81 4.39 3.62
N TRP A 61 26.02 3.29 2.89
CA TRP A 61 26.23 3.33 1.45
C TRP A 61 24.98 3.74 0.65
N LEU A 62 23.81 3.61 1.22
CA LEU A 62 22.56 4.07 0.58
C LEU A 62 22.38 5.58 0.75
N ILE A 63 22.99 6.17 1.76
CA ILE A 63 22.87 7.60 2.05
C ILE A 63 23.64 8.47 1.07
N HIS A 64 24.58 7.88 0.34
CA HIS A 64 25.42 8.62 -0.62
C HIS A 64 24.72 8.95 -1.93
N SER A 65 23.55 8.38 -2.17
CA SER A 65 22.73 8.74 -3.33
C SER A 65 21.99 10.03 -3.01
N ASP A 66 22.09 11.02 -3.89
CA ASP A 66 21.37 12.28 -3.75
C ASP A 66 19.85 12.09 -3.73
N GLU A 67 19.39 10.95 -4.23
CA GLU A 67 18.00 10.58 -4.27
C GLU A 67 17.51 9.91 -2.99
N MET A 68 18.42 9.48 -2.11
CA MET A 68 18.08 8.74 -0.90
C MET A 68 18.36 9.55 0.34
N LYS A 69 17.30 9.91 1.03
CA LYS A 69 17.38 10.58 2.33
C LYS A 69 17.36 9.54 3.45
N GLU A 70 17.83 9.95 4.63
CA GLU A 70 17.73 9.13 5.83
C GLU A 70 16.28 8.68 6.02
N GLY A 71 16.07 7.39 6.21
CA GLY A 71 14.74 6.79 6.34
C GLY A 71 14.09 6.37 5.03
N SER A 72 14.72 6.65 3.88
CA SER A 72 14.21 6.23 2.57
C SER A 72 14.58 4.78 2.28
N ALA A 73 13.79 4.16 1.41
CA ALA A 73 14.01 2.80 0.93
C ALA A 73 14.41 2.80 -0.55
N PRO A 74 14.92 1.67 -1.07
CA PRO A 74 15.11 1.53 -2.52
C PRO A 74 13.81 1.72 -3.29
N VAL A 75 13.93 2.20 -4.54
CA VAL A 75 12.77 2.44 -5.40
C VAL A 75 11.90 1.20 -5.54
N GLU A 76 12.50 0.03 -5.66
CA GLU A 76 11.79 -1.25 -5.80
C GLU A 76 10.86 -1.52 -4.61
N ALA A 77 11.26 -1.12 -3.41
CA ALA A 77 10.42 -1.27 -2.22
C ALA A 77 9.18 -0.39 -2.33
N TYR A 78 9.33 0.85 -2.81
CA TYR A 78 8.21 1.75 -3.01
C TYR A 78 7.27 1.24 -4.10
N GLU A 79 7.82 0.71 -5.19
CA GLU A 79 7.02 0.14 -6.27
C GLU A 79 6.14 -1.02 -5.78
N GLN A 80 6.72 -1.91 -4.96
CA GLN A 80 5.95 -3.00 -4.37
C GLN A 80 4.87 -2.49 -3.42
N LEU A 81 5.15 -1.42 -2.70
CA LEU A 81 4.17 -0.81 -1.79
C LEU A 81 3.00 -0.19 -2.56
N VAL A 82 3.25 0.39 -3.74
CA VAL A 82 2.15 0.87 -4.61
C VAL A 82 1.24 -0.30 -5.00
N LYS A 83 1.80 -1.47 -5.30
CA LYS A 83 1.02 -2.66 -5.61
C LYS A 83 0.17 -3.11 -4.42
N VAL A 84 0.73 -3.06 -3.21
CA VAL A 84 0.00 -3.36 -1.98
C VAL A 84 -1.17 -2.39 -1.81
N PHE A 85 -0.94 -1.11 -2.03
CA PHE A 85 -1.96 -0.08 -1.93
C PHE A 85 -3.12 -0.36 -2.90
N ALA A 86 -2.79 -0.69 -4.15
CA ALA A 86 -3.78 -0.99 -5.16
C ALA A 86 -4.57 -2.27 -4.85
N LEU A 87 -3.91 -3.30 -4.32
CA LEU A 87 -4.58 -4.54 -3.91
C LEU A 87 -5.51 -4.31 -2.72
N ALA A 88 -5.10 -3.51 -1.75
CA ALA A 88 -5.94 -3.13 -0.62
C ALA A 88 -7.19 -2.39 -1.11
N GLY A 89 -7.00 -1.45 -2.05
CA GLY A 89 -8.12 -0.74 -2.67
C GLY A 89 -9.05 -1.67 -3.42
N ALA A 90 -8.50 -2.62 -4.17
CA ALA A 90 -9.30 -3.61 -4.89
C ALA A 90 -10.16 -4.46 -3.94
N ALA A 91 -9.58 -4.88 -2.82
CA ALA A 91 -10.31 -5.65 -1.80
C ALA A 91 -11.45 -4.83 -1.19
N LEU A 92 -11.16 -3.56 -0.89
CA LEU A 92 -12.19 -2.66 -0.34
C LEU A 92 -13.31 -2.40 -1.34
N GLU A 93 -12.98 -2.13 -2.60
CA GLU A 93 -13.98 -1.93 -3.65
C GLU A 93 -14.85 -3.17 -3.87
N THR A 94 -14.27 -4.36 -3.74
CA THR A 94 -14.96 -5.62 -4.01
C THR A 94 -15.82 -6.09 -2.84
N PHE A 95 -15.33 -5.96 -1.60
CA PHE A 95 -15.95 -6.60 -0.44
C PHE A 95 -16.46 -5.64 0.62
N ALA A 96 -15.92 -4.43 0.71
CA ALA A 96 -16.28 -3.54 1.81
C ALA A 96 -17.58 -2.78 1.53
N ASP A 97 -18.31 -2.55 2.60
CA ASP A 97 -19.48 -1.69 2.61
C ASP A 97 -19.27 -0.67 3.74
N ILE A 98 -18.50 0.36 3.43
CA ILE A 98 -18.16 1.41 4.38
C ILE A 98 -18.61 2.75 3.79
N ASN A 99 -19.40 3.50 4.55
CA ASN A 99 -19.78 4.83 4.13
C ASN A 99 -18.67 5.82 4.50
N PRO A 100 -17.98 6.40 3.51
CA PRO A 100 -16.88 7.33 3.79
C PRO A 100 -17.31 8.58 4.55
N ASN A 101 -18.56 8.98 4.45
CA ASN A 101 -19.08 10.14 5.15
C ASN A 101 -19.18 9.91 6.67
N ASP A 102 -19.32 8.66 7.07
CA ASP A 102 -19.39 8.28 8.49
C ASP A 102 -18.03 7.90 9.07
N TRP A 103 -17.04 7.70 8.21
CA TRP A 103 -15.71 7.29 8.63
C TRP A 103 -14.99 8.43 9.34
N ARG A 104 -14.73 8.23 10.63
CA ARG A 104 -14.01 9.21 11.47
C ARG A 104 -14.59 10.62 11.33
N GLU A 105 -15.89 10.71 11.49
CA GLU A 105 -16.64 11.96 11.39
C GLU A 105 -16.05 13.05 12.28
N ASN A 106 -15.59 12.68 13.48
CA ASN A 106 -14.94 13.58 14.42
C ASN A 106 -13.54 13.05 14.77
N PRO A 107 -12.56 13.21 13.86
CA PRO A 107 -11.23 12.60 14.06
C PRO A 107 -10.50 13.14 15.29
N GLU A 108 -10.69 14.39 15.66
CA GLU A 108 -10.07 14.97 16.86
C GLU A 108 -10.60 14.31 18.13
N GLU A 109 -11.91 14.15 18.22
CA GLU A 109 -12.55 13.51 19.34
C GLU A 109 -12.13 12.05 19.48
N GLU A 110 -12.12 11.32 18.36
CA GLU A 110 -11.68 9.93 18.35
C GLU A 110 -10.22 9.79 18.75
N SER A 111 -9.35 10.69 18.27
CA SER A 111 -7.93 10.63 18.59
C SER A 111 -7.68 10.85 20.08
N ASN A 112 -8.49 11.68 20.73
CA ASN A 112 -8.38 11.95 22.16
C ASN A 112 -8.65 10.73 23.04
N LYS A 113 -9.41 9.74 22.54
CA LYS A 113 -9.65 8.48 23.25
C LYS A 113 -8.38 7.65 23.42
N TRP A 114 -7.40 7.85 22.56
CA TRP A 114 -6.14 7.11 22.54
C TRP A 114 -4.98 7.87 23.19
N LYS A 115 -5.19 9.15 23.48
CA LYS A 115 -4.18 9.96 24.18
C LYS A 115 -4.30 9.74 25.68
N LYS A 116 -3.20 9.38 26.29
CA LYS A 116 -3.11 9.21 27.73
C LYS A 116 -2.64 10.51 28.39
#